data_6cc696aa6a3a1cf27fe6b4354279d426
#
_entry.id   6cc696aa6a3a1cf27fe6b4354279d426
#
_cell.length_a   1.000
_cell.length_b   1.000
_cell.length_c   1.000
_cell.angle_alpha   90.00
_cell.angle_beta   90.00
_cell.angle_gamma   90.00
#
_symmetry.space_group_name_H-M   'P 1'
#
loop_
_entity.id
_entity.type
_entity.pdbx_description
1 polymer ?
#
loop_
_entity_poly.entity_id
_entity_poly.type
_entity_poly.pdbx_seq_one_letter_code
_entity_poly.pdbx_strand_id
1 'polypeptide(L)'
;MGQDVQNEPESEDLKVEYNEDKEQEEAIELYTIISGRMKERYVSKLNSYEISDPYSENLLEYCDWEDYRNLEEYKNSIVKNSDYYRTVSTRYTLDDLKDAIAEFTSSTQYEWHLDQMNDTYKNMTNERLSEDEKKACALALSYYTGFKDNSDRSSRNVNVLVRGLNSESITKKWNDGEHFYPVIYFLTKAISSLPLYWGYTLRCVHLTKKQAYSYKPGTVVTWMQWSSSKIGEEPAEYFAKRNTWFYIYSFSSREVSQFSSYAEEKEALYPPFSHFLVFKNEIKDHRHHIYMRQIEIGLYPNNIIWVDDNILNPDWENKNLMEVAYYNSKILKIIPKITTETALAFIKSFRSFINSRTTKYKIMSDMTRNNEKESKNAGARLVKYLQDSGFEHLDIMIFTSSTDFAINELKKLKVTMRKNIRVTADVDDAIKFLSSE
;
A
#
# COMPACT_ATOMS: atom_id res chain seq x y z
N MET A 1 -14.30 -56.80 -44.98
CA MET A 1 -13.56 -56.45 -43.80
C MET A 1 -13.36 -54.96 -43.86
N GLY A 2 -14.31 -54.20 -43.28
CA GLY A 2 -14.26 -52.79 -43.19
C GLY A 2 -13.61 -52.42 -41.86
N GLN A 3 -12.67 -51.49 -41.87
CA GLN A 3 -12.13 -50.88 -40.68
C GLN A 3 -12.92 -49.60 -40.43
N ASP A 4 -13.61 -49.56 -39.29
CA ASP A 4 -14.25 -48.38 -38.74
C ASP A 4 -13.14 -47.41 -38.30
N VAL A 5 -13.11 -46.25 -38.95
CA VAL A 5 -12.36 -45.09 -38.49
C VAL A 5 -13.24 -44.35 -37.50
N GLN A 6 -12.88 -44.44 -36.21
CA GLN A 6 -13.49 -43.60 -35.17
C GLN A 6 -13.04 -42.15 -35.39
N ASN A 7 -14.00 -41.30 -35.67
CA ASN A 7 -13.84 -39.84 -35.63
C ASN A 7 -13.69 -39.43 -34.19
N GLU A 8 -12.52 -38.91 -33.82
CA GLU A 8 -12.36 -38.09 -32.60
C GLU A 8 -13.17 -36.80 -32.72
N PRO A 9 -13.84 -36.35 -31.66
CA PRO A 9 -14.56 -35.09 -31.72
C PRO A 9 -13.55 -33.93 -31.79
N GLU A 10 -13.69 -33.13 -32.84
CA GLU A 10 -13.01 -31.85 -32.97
C GLU A 10 -13.27 -31.02 -31.71
N SER A 11 -12.20 -30.60 -31.05
CA SER A 11 -12.26 -29.63 -29.97
C SER A 11 -12.91 -28.32 -30.49
N GLU A 12 -14.12 -28.03 -30.05
CA GLU A 12 -14.69 -26.69 -30.19
C GLU A 12 -13.74 -25.68 -29.54
N ASP A 13 -12.91 -25.05 -30.38
CA ASP A 13 -12.20 -23.85 -30.01
C ASP A 13 -13.25 -22.81 -29.59
N LEU A 14 -13.41 -22.64 -28.29
CA LEU A 14 -14.11 -21.51 -27.70
C LEU A 14 -13.42 -20.24 -28.19
N LYS A 15 -13.86 -19.74 -29.35
CA LYS A 15 -13.62 -18.35 -29.77
C LYS A 15 -14.28 -17.47 -28.72
N VAL A 16 -13.53 -17.07 -27.71
CA VAL A 16 -13.90 -15.96 -26.86
C VAL A 16 -13.93 -14.74 -27.78
N GLU A 17 -15.12 -14.36 -28.22
CA GLU A 17 -15.33 -13.05 -28.86
C GLU A 17 -14.81 -12.00 -27.88
N TYR A 18 -13.70 -11.38 -28.25
CA TYR A 18 -13.10 -10.25 -27.55
C TYR A 18 -14.06 -9.08 -27.67
N ASN A 19 -14.81 -8.81 -26.63
CA ASN A 19 -15.74 -7.70 -26.57
C ASN A 19 -14.96 -6.46 -26.09
N GLU A 20 -14.71 -5.49 -26.99
CA GLU A 20 -14.03 -4.23 -26.69
C GLU A 20 -14.70 -3.47 -25.53
N ASP A 21 -16.00 -3.61 -25.31
CA ASP A 21 -16.72 -3.02 -24.18
C ASP A 21 -16.32 -3.67 -22.84
N LYS A 22 -16.02 -4.97 -22.80
CA LYS A 22 -15.47 -5.63 -21.62
C LYS A 22 -14.04 -5.20 -21.30
N GLU A 23 -13.20 -4.99 -22.33
CA GLU A 23 -11.84 -4.43 -22.14
C GLU A 23 -11.90 -3.03 -21.52
N GLN A 24 -12.86 -2.19 -21.93
CA GLN A 24 -13.06 -0.87 -21.33
C GLN A 24 -13.57 -0.96 -19.88
N GLU A 25 -14.48 -1.88 -19.58
CA GLU A 25 -14.98 -2.10 -18.22
C GLU A 25 -13.88 -2.62 -17.27
N GLU A 26 -13.05 -3.59 -17.70
CA GLU A 26 -11.94 -4.10 -16.90
C GLU A 26 -10.80 -3.06 -16.76
N ALA A 27 -10.57 -2.24 -17.79
CA ALA A 27 -9.59 -1.14 -17.75
C ALA A 27 -9.97 -0.03 -16.76
N ILE A 28 -11.26 0.16 -16.46
CA ILE A 28 -11.75 1.07 -15.43
C ILE A 28 -11.42 0.54 -14.03
N GLU A 29 -11.16 -0.76 -13.84
CA GLU A 29 -10.87 -1.34 -12.54
C GLU A 29 -9.52 -0.89 -11.95
N LEU A 30 -8.54 -0.54 -12.78
CA LEU A 30 -7.23 -0.08 -12.31
C LEU A 30 -7.05 1.43 -12.55
N TYR A 31 -7.63 2.25 -11.68
CA TYR A 31 -7.42 3.69 -11.75
C TYR A 31 -6.02 4.07 -11.25
N THR A 32 -5.19 4.59 -12.16
CA THR A 32 -3.80 4.93 -11.91
C THR A 32 -3.56 6.40 -12.17
N ILE A 33 -2.95 7.08 -11.21
CA ILE A 33 -2.45 8.45 -11.36
C ILE A 33 -0.93 8.42 -11.46
N ILE A 34 -0.36 9.18 -12.37
CA ILE A 34 1.08 9.42 -12.40
C ILE A 34 1.40 10.44 -11.31
N SER A 35 2.09 9.99 -10.25
CA SER A 35 2.41 10.80 -9.08
C SER A 35 3.79 11.46 -9.16
N GLY A 36 4.66 10.96 -10.02
CA GLY A 36 6.03 11.45 -10.15
C GLY A 36 6.74 10.89 -11.38
N ARG A 37 7.85 11.51 -11.74
CA ARG A 37 8.71 11.03 -12.81
C ARG A 37 10.18 11.31 -12.52
N MET A 38 11.00 10.28 -12.70
CA MET A 38 12.45 10.43 -12.66
C MET A 38 12.92 11.33 -13.81
N LYS A 39 13.87 12.22 -13.53
CA LYS A 39 14.54 13.02 -14.58
C LYS A 39 15.18 12.08 -15.59
N GLU A 40 14.96 12.34 -16.87
CA GLU A 40 15.35 11.45 -17.98
C GLU A 40 16.83 11.01 -17.90
N ARG A 41 17.73 11.95 -17.56
CA ARG A 41 19.17 11.67 -17.36
C ARG A 41 19.50 10.61 -16.31
N TYR A 42 18.56 10.29 -15.41
CA TYR A 42 18.74 9.30 -14.34
C TYR A 42 17.99 7.98 -14.60
N VAL A 43 17.15 7.91 -15.63
CA VAL A 43 16.36 6.69 -15.93
C VAL A 43 17.28 5.47 -16.15
N SER A 44 18.48 5.68 -16.71
CA SER A 44 19.47 4.60 -16.86
C SER A 44 19.93 3.98 -15.54
N LYS A 45 19.81 4.69 -14.41
CA LYS A 45 20.16 4.17 -13.10
C LYS A 45 19.23 3.05 -12.64
N LEU A 46 17.99 2.98 -13.16
CA LEU A 46 17.07 1.87 -12.85
C LEU A 46 17.69 0.50 -13.17
N ASN A 47 18.55 0.45 -14.22
CA ASN A 47 19.22 -0.79 -14.60
C ASN A 47 20.33 -1.22 -13.63
N SER A 48 20.72 -0.36 -12.68
CA SER A 48 21.75 -0.63 -11.68
C SER A 48 21.18 -1.30 -10.42
N TYR A 49 19.86 -1.41 -10.31
CA TYR A 49 19.16 -1.96 -9.16
C TYR A 49 18.11 -2.97 -9.62
N GLU A 50 17.90 -3.99 -8.81
CA GLU A 50 16.71 -4.83 -8.89
C GLU A 50 15.57 -4.22 -8.09
N ILE A 51 14.32 -4.57 -8.43
CA ILE A 51 13.15 -4.05 -7.71
C ILE A 51 13.12 -4.46 -6.24
N SER A 52 13.79 -5.57 -5.88
CA SER A 52 13.94 -6.07 -4.51
C SER A 52 15.08 -5.41 -3.74
N ASP A 53 16.01 -4.72 -4.41
CA ASP A 53 17.16 -4.11 -3.76
C ASP A 53 16.70 -2.98 -2.80
N PRO A 54 16.99 -3.07 -1.49
CA PRO A 54 16.64 -2.02 -0.53
C PRO A 54 17.23 -0.65 -0.88
N TYR A 55 18.39 -0.61 -1.54
CA TYR A 55 19.02 0.65 -1.98
C TYR A 55 18.30 1.31 -3.17
N SER A 56 17.36 0.61 -3.82
CA SER A 56 16.54 1.18 -4.89
C SER A 56 15.67 2.37 -4.41
N GLU A 57 15.39 2.50 -3.11
CA GLU A 57 14.76 3.68 -2.51
C GLU A 57 15.55 4.98 -2.76
N ASN A 58 16.87 4.90 -2.97
CA ASN A 58 17.72 6.04 -3.29
C ASN A 58 17.36 6.67 -4.64
N LEU A 59 16.69 5.91 -5.52
CA LEU A 59 16.26 6.40 -6.83
C LEU A 59 15.20 7.49 -6.73
N LEU A 60 14.49 7.59 -5.60
CA LEU A 60 13.51 8.65 -5.34
C LEU A 60 14.12 10.05 -5.31
N GLU A 61 15.44 10.17 -5.02
CA GLU A 61 16.18 11.43 -5.09
C GLU A 61 16.21 12.05 -6.48
N TYR A 62 16.11 11.19 -7.50
CA TYR A 62 16.19 11.60 -8.90
C TYR A 62 14.83 11.90 -9.52
N CYS A 63 13.75 11.75 -8.73
CA CYS A 63 12.40 12.08 -9.19
C CYS A 63 12.11 13.56 -9.03
N ASP A 64 11.47 14.15 -10.04
CA ASP A 64 10.89 15.48 -9.94
C ASP A 64 9.51 15.40 -9.33
N TRP A 65 9.38 15.98 -8.16
CA TRP A 65 8.12 16.05 -7.41
C TRP A 65 7.46 17.42 -7.52
N GLU A 66 8.21 18.46 -7.93
CA GLU A 66 7.73 19.84 -7.99
C GLU A 66 7.02 20.19 -9.30
N ASP A 67 7.34 19.50 -10.41
CA ASP A 67 6.76 19.77 -11.73
C ASP A 67 5.33 19.21 -11.93
N TYR A 68 4.77 18.62 -10.87
CA TYR A 68 3.42 18.05 -10.96
C TYR A 68 2.37 19.08 -10.56
N ARG A 69 1.82 19.77 -11.54
CA ARG A 69 0.51 20.46 -11.43
C ARG A 69 -0.56 19.51 -10.86
N ASN A 70 -0.38 18.22 -11.07
CA ASN A 70 -1.22 17.16 -10.56
C ASN A 70 -0.94 16.78 -9.10
N LEU A 71 0.16 17.18 -8.49
CA LEU A 71 0.41 16.89 -7.08
C LEU A 71 -0.57 17.65 -6.18
N GLU A 72 -0.95 18.86 -6.56
CA GLU A 72 -2.04 19.62 -5.93
C GLU A 72 -3.41 18.97 -6.22
N GLU A 73 -3.63 18.53 -7.45
CA GLU A 73 -4.84 17.77 -7.80
C GLU A 73 -4.86 16.42 -7.10
N TYR A 74 -3.73 15.74 -6.99
CA TYR A 74 -3.58 14.50 -6.24
C TYR A 74 -3.77 14.74 -4.74
N LYS A 75 -3.14 15.75 -4.16
CA LYS A 75 -3.35 16.18 -2.78
C LYS A 75 -4.81 16.58 -2.55
N ASN A 76 -5.43 17.28 -3.50
CA ASN A 76 -6.83 17.64 -3.46
C ASN A 76 -7.74 16.43 -3.70
N SER A 77 -7.35 15.42 -4.47
CA SER A 77 -8.09 14.17 -4.62
C SER A 77 -7.97 13.30 -3.38
N ILE A 78 -6.81 13.25 -2.73
CA ILE A 78 -6.66 12.63 -1.40
C ILE A 78 -7.45 13.42 -0.35
N VAL A 79 -7.44 14.75 -0.38
CA VAL A 79 -8.19 15.62 0.54
C VAL A 79 -9.69 15.65 0.22
N LYS A 80 -10.10 15.52 -1.06
CA LYS A 80 -11.50 15.26 -1.44
C LYS A 80 -11.96 13.85 -1.06
N ASN A 81 -11.06 12.89 -0.97
CA ASN A 81 -11.25 11.65 -0.24
C ASN A 81 -11.11 11.85 1.29
N SER A 82 -11.33 13.06 1.80
CA SER A 82 -11.54 13.32 3.22
C SER A 82 -12.65 12.41 3.79
N ASP A 83 -13.58 11.99 2.94
CA ASP A 83 -14.58 10.99 3.28
C ASP A 83 -13.96 9.61 3.55
N TYR A 84 -12.93 9.17 2.82
CA TYR A 84 -12.18 7.97 3.18
C TYR A 84 -11.56 8.10 4.57
N TYR A 85 -10.85 9.19 4.85
CA TYR A 85 -10.21 9.39 6.16
C TYR A 85 -11.22 9.60 7.28
N ARG A 86 -12.31 10.33 7.02
CA ARG A 86 -13.42 10.46 7.95
C ARG A 86 -14.04 9.10 8.26
N THR A 87 -14.27 8.29 7.24
CA THR A 87 -14.82 6.94 7.35
C THR A 87 -13.95 6.05 8.22
N VAL A 88 -12.64 6.01 7.96
CA VAL A 88 -11.74 5.13 8.73
C VAL A 88 -11.47 5.63 10.15
N SER A 89 -11.84 6.87 10.47
CA SER A 89 -11.76 7.47 11.80
C SER A 89 -13.08 7.37 12.59
N THR A 90 -14.19 7.03 11.91
CA THR A 90 -15.48 6.79 12.54
C THR A 90 -15.54 5.37 13.09
N ARG A 91 -16.34 5.13 14.13
CA ARG A 91 -16.53 3.78 14.67
C ARG A 91 -17.84 3.19 14.15
N TYR A 92 -17.76 1.98 13.65
CA TYR A 92 -18.90 1.18 13.18
C TYR A 92 -18.94 -0.14 13.94
N THR A 93 -20.12 -0.74 13.98
CA THR A 93 -20.39 -2.06 14.60
C THR A 93 -20.45 -3.15 13.53
N LEU A 94 -20.43 -4.41 13.97
CA LEU A 94 -20.66 -5.56 13.09
C LEU A 94 -22.04 -5.49 12.42
N ASP A 95 -23.06 -4.98 13.15
CA ASP A 95 -24.40 -4.87 12.60
C ASP A 95 -24.48 -3.77 11.52
N ASP A 96 -23.85 -2.62 11.71
CA ASP A 96 -23.70 -1.60 10.66
C ASP A 96 -23.09 -2.19 9.38
N LEU A 97 -22.07 -3.06 9.54
CA LEU A 97 -21.44 -3.73 8.38
C LEU A 97 -22.38 -4.73 7.71
N LYS A 98 -23.11 -5.52 8.49
CA LYS A 98 -24.09 -6.48 7.96
C LYS A 98 -25.19 -5.79 7.19
N ASP A 99 -25.73 -4.70 7.72
CA ASP A 99 -26.77 -3.90 7.07
C ASP A 99 -26.25 -3.30 5.76
N ALA A 100 -25.03 -2.75 5.79
CA ALA A 100 -24.38 -2.23 4.59
C ALA A 100 -24.20 -3.30 3.49
N ILE A 101 -23.74 -4.50 3.84
CA ILE A 101 -23.55 -5.57 2.85
C ILE A 101 -24.90 -6.08 2.34
N ALA A 102 -25.89 -6.27 3.22
CA ALA A 102 -27.21 -6.77 2.84
C ALA A 102 -27.93 -5.85 1.83
N GLU A 103 -27.69 -4.54 1.89
CA GLU A 103 -28.27 -3.58 0.95
C GLU A 103 -27.75 -3.76 -0.48
N PHE A 104 -26.49 -4.20 -0.65
CA PHE A 104 -25.79 -4.22 -1.93
C PHE A 104 -25.56 -5.61 -2.51
N THR A 105 -26.00 -6.65 -1.82
CA THR A 105 -25.91 -8.04 -2.27
C THR A 105 -27.28 -8.71 -2.33
N SER A 106 -27.39 -9.77 -3.12
CA SER A 106 -28.55 -10.64 -3.03
C SER A 106 -28.56 -11.40 -1.70
N SER A 107 -29.71 -11.83 -1.23
CA SER A 107 -29.82 -12.61 0.02
C SER A 107 -28.92 -13.85 0.01
N THR A 108 -28.80 -14.53 -1.12
CA THR A 108 -27.96 -15.74 -1.25
C THR A 108 -26.47 -15.44 -1.25
N GLN A 109 -26.04 -14.30 -1.77
CA GLN A 109 -24.63 -13.83 -1.68
C GLN A 109 -24.34 -13.36 -0.26
N TYR A 110 -25.27 -12.65 0.36
CA TYR A 110 -25.12 -12.20 1.75
C TYR A 110 -24.92 -13.36 2.72
N GLU A 111 -25.79 -14.38 2.67
CA GLU A 111 -25.67 -15.58 3.51
C GLU A 111 -24.34 -16.30 3.27
N TRP A 112 -23.91 -16.40 2.00
CA TRP A 112 -22.61 -16.98 1.68
C TRP A 112 -21.45 -16.22 2.32
N HIS A 113 -21.45 -14.89 2.31
CA HIS A 113 -20.43 -14.08 2.98
C HIS A 113 -20.45 -14.25 4.51
N LEU A 114 -21.63 -14.42 5.10
CA LEU A 114 -21.75 -14.73 6.53
C LEU A 114 -21.19 -16.11 6.88
N ASP A 115 -21.40 -17.11 6.05
CA ASP A 115 -20.83 -18.44 6.25
C ASP A 115 -19.29 -18.36 6.17
N GLN A 116 -18.72 -17.70 5.15
CA GLN A 116 -17.29 -17.48 5.02
C GLN A 116 -16.71 -16.72 6.23
N MET A 117 -17.40 -15.71 6.74
CA MET A 117 -17.00 -15.01 7.96
C MET A 117 -16.93 -15.99 9.14
N ASN A 118 -17.95 -16.83 9.37
CA ASN A 118 -18.00 -17.78 10.46
C ASN A 118 -16.86 -18.81 10.41
N ASP A 119 -16.45 -19.20 9.20
CA ASP A 119 -15.35 -20.14 8.99
C ASP A 119 -13.98 -19.51 9.22
N THR A 120 -13.82 -18.23 8.89
CA THR A 120 -12.50 -17.60 8.78
C THR A 120 -12.16 -16.60 9.87
N TYR A 121 -13.13 -16.08 10.66
CA TYR A 121 -12.86 -15.01 11.63
C TYR A 121 -11.80 -15.36 12.69
N LYS A 122 -11.65 -16.65 13.04
CA LYS A 122 -10.62 -17.13 13.97
C LYS A 122 -9.20 -16.95 13.45
N ASN A 123 -9.03 -16.79 12.14
CA ASN A 123 -7.75 -16.48 11.53
C ASN A 123 -7.31 -15.03 11.81
N MET A 124 -8.22 -14.17 12.31
CA MET A 124 -7.87 -12.86 12.87
C MET A 124 -7.19 -13.03 14.22
N THR A 125 -5.89 -13.22 14.21
CA THR A 125 -5.10 -13.51 15.43
C THR A 125 -4.70 -12.28 16.23
N ASN A 126 -4.99 -11.06 15.75
CA ASN A 126 -4.65 -9.83 16.45
C ASN A 126 -5.46 -9.71 17.77
N GLU A 127 -4.78 -9.83 18.90
CA GLU A 127 -5.38 -9.81 20.24
C GLU A 127 -6.03 -8.47 20.63
N ARG A 128 -5.74 -7.39 19.88
CA ARG A 128 -6.34 -6.08 20.10
C ARG A 128 -7.75 -5.97 19.54
N LEU A 129 -8.19 -6.94 18.75
CA LEU A 129 -9.55 -7.02 18.21
C LEU A 129 -10.47 -7.78 19.17
N SER A 130 -11.64 -7.21 19.49
CA SER A 130 -12.74 -7.96 20.11
C SER A 130 -13.26 -9.05 19.17
N GLU A 131 -14.01 -10.02 19.66
CA GLU A 131 -14.58 -11.08 18.83
C GLU A 131 -15.52 -10.54 17.73
N ASP A 132 -16.32 -9.50 18.04
CA ASP A 132 -17.17 -8.86 17.05
C ASP A 132 -16.36 -8.10 15.99
N GLU A 133 -15.25 -7.47 16.38
CA GLU A 133 -14.35 -6.83 15.44
C GLU A 133 -13.63 -7.84 14.56
N LYS A 134 -13.23 -9.01 15.08
CA LYS A 134 -12.66 -10.10 14.28
C LYS A 134 -13.66 -10.59 13.23
N LYS A 135 -14.92 -10.81 13.63
CA LYS A 135 -16.00 -11.18 12.70
C LYS A 135 -16.24 -10.10 11.65
N ALA A 136 -16.33 -8.85 12.05
CA ALA A 136 -16.51 -7.74 11.12
C ALA A 136 -15.34 -7.62 10.13
N CYS A 137 -14.10 -7.77 10.59
CA CYS A 137 -12.92 -7.78 9.73
C CYS A 137 -12.93 -8.95 8.73
N ALA A 138 -13.28 -10.17 9.18
CA ALA A 138 -13.37 -11.33 8.31
C ALA A 138 -14.51 -11.19 7.30
N LEU A 139 -15.67 -10.63 7.69
CA LEU A 139 -16.79 -10.36 6.79
C LEU A 139 -16.39 -9.34 5.71
N ALA A 140 -15.72 -8.26 6.07
CA ALA A 140 -15.28 -7.24 5.12
C ALA A 140 -14.25 -7.81 4.13
N LEU A 141 -13.34 -8.68 4.59
CA LEU A 141 -12.38 -9.37 3.71
C LEU A 141 -13.09 -10.35 2.79
N SER A 142 -13.99 -11.20 3.30
CA SER A 142 -14.78 -12.11 2.47
C SER A 142 -15.59 -11.35 1.42
N TYR A 143 -16.19 -10.22 1.80
CA TYR A 143 -16.94 -9.36 0.88
C TYR A 143 -16.06 -8.79 -0.24
N TYR A 144 -14.77 -8.51 0.04
CA TYR A 144 -13.86 -7.96 -0.94
C TYR A 144 -13.19 -9.04 -1.80
N THR A 145 -12.73 -10.14 -1.20
CA THR A 145 -11.90 -11.16 -1.87
C THR A 145 -12.70 -12.33 -2.42
N GLY A 146 -13.88 -12.59 -1.84
CA GLY A 146 -14.73 -13.71 -2.20
C GLY A 146 -15.85 -13.33 -3.19
N PHE A 147 -16.34 -14.32 -3.91
CA PHE A 147 -17.55 -14.20 -4.69
C PHE A 147 -18.22 -15.58 -4.79
N LYS A 148 -19.53 -15.58 -4.66
CA LYS A 148 -20.33 -16.80 -4.79
C LYS A 148 -20.46 -17.24 -6.25
N ASP A 149 -20.64 -16.26 -7.12
CA ASP A 149 -20.84 -16.43 -8.55
C ASP A 149 -20.44 -15.17 -9.33
N ASN A 150 -20.43 -15.27 -10.67
CA ASN A 150 -20.00 -14.19 -11.56
C ASN A 150 -20.90 -12.92 -11.51
N SER A 151 -22.03 -12.96 -10.84
CA SER A 151 -22.88 -11.77 -10.66
C SER A 151 -22.47 -10.91 -9.45
N ASP A 152 -21.65 -11.43 -8.57
CA ASP A 152 -21.12 -10.69 -7.42
C ASP A 152 -20.19 -9.57 -7.89
N ARG A 153 -20.46 -8.36 -7.43
CA ARG A 153 -19.72 -7.14 -7.77
C ARG A 153 -19.11 -6.46 -6.55
N SER A 154 -18.98 -7.17 -5.43
CA SER A 154 -18.58 -6.63 -4.14
C SER A 154 -17.27 -5.85 -4.22
N SER A 155 -16.19 -6.44 -4.72
CA SER A 155 -14.90 -5.77 -4.86
C SER A 155 -14.96 -4.55 -5.77
N ARG A 156 -15.73 -4.63 -6.87
CA ARG A 156 -15.94 -3.50 -7.79
C ARG A 156 -16.65 -2.35 -7.09
N ASN A 157 -17.69 -2.64 -6.31
CA ASN A 157 -18.44 -1.64 -5.56
C ASN A 157 -17.55 -0.89 -4.56
N VAL A 158 -16.76 -1.62 -3.76
CA VAL A 158 -15.79 -1.03 -2.84
C VAL A 158 -14.79 -0.11 -3.57
N ASN A 159 -14.24 -0.59 -4.68
CA ASN A 159 -13.23 0.13 -5.42
C ASN A 159 -13.77 1.40 -6.10
N VAL A 160 -15.01 1.38 -6.59
CA VAL A 160 -15.66 2.57 -7.18
C VAL A 160 -15.81 3.67 -6.14
N LEU A 161 -16.23 3.33 -4.92
CA LEU A 161 -16.39 4.29 -3.83
C LEU A 161 -15.05 4.91 -3.42
N VAL A 162 -14.05 4.08 -3.21
CA VAL A 162 -12.70 4.55 -2.79
C VAL A 162 -12.10 5.48 -3.83
N ARG A 163 -12.36 5.26 -5.11
CA ARG A 163 -11.89 6.13 -6.20
C ARG A 163 -12.63 7.47 -6.26
N GLY A 164 -13.74 7.62 -5.56
CA GLY A 164 -14.60 8.80 -5.66
C GLY A 164 -15.18 9.00 -7.06
N LEU A 165 -15.23 7.95 -7.89
CA LEU A 165 -15.82 8.02 -9.21
C LEU A 165 -17.35 8.01 -9.06
N ASN A 166 -17.97 9.12 -9.43
CA ASN A 166 -19.40 9.20 -9.66
C ASN A 166 -19.76 8.34 -10.87
N SER A 167 -19.99 7.06 -10.69
CA SER A 167 -20.71 6.31 -11.69
C SER A 167 -22.19 6.61 -11.49
N GLU A 168 -22.84 7.16 -12.52
CA GLU A 168 -24.28 7.49 -12.46
C GLU A 168 -25.15 6.29 -12.03
N SER A 169 -24.71 5.07 -12.34
CA SER A 169 -25.39 3.84 -11.95
C SER A 169 -25.29 3.51 -10.47
N ILE A 170 -24.18 3.92 -9.82
CA ILE A 170 -23.94 3.70 -8.40
C ILE A 170 -24.53 4.85 -7.58
N THR A 171 -24.34 6.10 -8.02
CA THR A 171 -24.88 7.29 -7.34
C THR A 171 -26.41 7.36 -7.35
N LYS A 172 -27.09 6.81 -8.37
CA LYS A 172 -28.58 6.73 -8.36
C LYS A 172 -29.10 5.78 -7.29
N LYS A 173 -28.35 4.76 -6.90
CA LYS A 173 -28.70 3.78 -5.86
C LYS A 173 -28.20 4.18 -4.48
N TRP A 174 -27.18 5.08 -4.42
CA TRP A 174 -26.42 5.44 -3.25
C TRP A 174 -26.44 6.95 -3.04
N ASN A 175 -27.60 7.48 -2.68
CA ASN A 175 -27.83 8.92 -2.60
C ASN A 175 -26.81 9.69 -1.75
N ASP A 176 -25.99 9.02 -0.89
CA ASP A 176 -24.98 9.70 -0.05
C ASP A 176 -23.67 8.90 0.16
N GLY A 177 -23.53 7.67 -0.33
CA GLY A 177 -22.30 6.85 -0.12
C GLY A 177 -22.06 6.42 1.34
N GLU A 178 -22.70 7.05 2.29
CA GLU A 178 -22.47 6.87 3.74
C GLU A 178 -22.84 5.46 4.21
N HIS A 179 -23.84 4.84 3.62
CA HIS A 179 -24.29 3.48 3.97
C HIS A 179 -23.21 2.41 3.74
N PHE A 180 -22.23 2.68 2.89
CA PHE A 180 -21.15 1.73 2.59
C PHE A 180 -19.86 1.97 3.40
N TYR A 181 -19.80 3.04 4.16
CA TYR A 181 -18.61 3.36 4.96
C TYR A 181 -18.22 2.26 5.97
N PRO A 182 -19.14 1.47 6.56
CA PRO A 182 -18.77 0.34 7.40
C PRO A 182 -17.87 -0.68 6.70
N VAL A 183 -18.11 -0.96 5.41
CA VAL A 183 -17.29 -1.89 4.62
C VAL A 183 -15.87 -1.35 4.46
N ILE A 184 -15.72 -0.08 4.07
CA ILE A 184 -14.41 0.57 3.93
C ILE A 184 -13.66 0.61 5.28
N TYR A 185 -14.37 0.93 6.36
CA TYR A 185 -13.81 0.96 7.71
C TYR A 185 -13.26 -0.39 8.12
N PHE A 186 -14.08 -1.45 8.05
CA PHE A 186 -13.66 -2.77 8.50
C PHE A 186 -12.64 -3.42 7.56
N LEU A 187 -12.69 -3.16 6.26
CA LEU A 187 -11.65 -3.61 5.33
C LEU A 187 -10.31 -2.94 5.65
N THR A 188 -10.30 -1.63 5.91
CA THR A 188 -9.09 -0.91 6.32
C THR A 188 -8.58 -1.42 7.68
N LYS A 189 -9.48 -1.67 8.63
CA LYS A 189 -9.13 -2.21 9.95
C LYS A 189 -8.56 -3.62 9.85
N ALA A 190 -9.18 -4.48 9.04
CA ALA A 190 -8.72 -5.83 8.78
C ALA A 190 -7.31 -5.83 8.22
N ILE A 191 -7.08 -5.10 7.13
CA ILE A 191 -5.77 -4.99 6.49
C ILE A 191 -4.72 -4.44 7.48
N SER A 192 -5.06 -3.42 8.27
CA SER A 192 -4.13 -2.84 9.25
C SER A 192 -3.80 -3.79 10.41
N SER A 193 -4.62 -4.82 10.65
CA SER A 193 -4.42 -5.81 11.72
C SER A 193 -3.60 -7.03 11.29
N LEU A 194 -3.36 -7.20 9.99
CA LEU A 194 -2.57 -8.30 9.44
C LEU A 194 -1.08 -7.93 9.32
N PRO A 195 -0.17 -8.93 9.36
CA PRO A 195 1.26 -8.71 9.16
C PRO A 195 1.57 -8.10 7.79
N LEU A 196 2.60 -7.25 7.74
CA LEU A 196 3.15 -6.72 6.49
C LEU A 196 3.77 -7.84 5.64
N TYR A 197 3.41 -7.88 4.37
CA TYR A 197 4.08 -8.75 3.42
C TYR A 197 5.14 -7.97 2.63
N TRP A 198 6.40 -8.36 2.79
CA TRP A 198 7.55 -7.85 2.06
C TRP A 198 8.07 -8.95 1.14
N GLY A 199 7.99 -8.72 -0.16
CA GLY A 199 8.37 -9.71 -1.15
C GLY A 199 7.68 -9.51 -2.50
N TYR A 200 7.88 -10.46 -3.39
CA TYR A 200 7.32 -10.41 -4.74
C TYR A 200 5.83 -10.74 -4.74
N THR A 201 5.08 -9.95 -5.50
CA THR A 201 3.70 -10.25 -5.89
C THR A 201 3.53 -10.05 -7.39
N LEU A 202 2.58 -10.76 -7.98
CA LEU A 202 2.20 -10.65 -9.37
C LEU A 202 0.73 -10.29 -9.50
N ARG A 203 0.44 -9.21 -10.25
CA ARG A 203 -0.92 -8.83 -10.62
C ARG A 203 -1.08 -8.86 -12.13
N CYS A 204 -2.06 -9.61 -12.61
CA CYS A 204 -2.40 -9.68 -14.03
C CYS A 204 -3.71 -8.95 -14.29
N VAL A 205 -3.73 -8.07 -15.31
CA VAL A 205 -4.90 -7.26 -15.68
C VAL A 205 -4.99 -7.12 -17.19
N HIS A 206 -6.16 -6.70 -17.68
CA HIS A 206 -6.29 -6.19 -19.04
C HIS A 206 -6.13 -4.68 -19.04
N LEU A 207 -5.15 -4.16 -19.80
CA LEU A 207 -4.98 -2.73 -20.04
C LEU A 207 -5.08 -2.44 -21.53
N THR A 208 -5.62 -1.27 -21.86
CA THR A 208 -5.47 -0.74 -23.22
C THR A 208 -3.99 -0.44 -23.48
N LYS A 209 -3.59 -0.43 -24.76
CA LYS A 209 -2.21 -0.07 -25.14
C LYS A 209 -1.79 1.26 -24.53
N LYS A 210 -2.66 2.27 -24.57
CA LYS A 210 -2.39 3.61 -24.01
C LYS A 210 -2.09 3.54 -22.51
N GLN A 211 -2.88 2.77 -21.74
CA GLN A 211 -2.68 2.59 -20.31
C GLN A 211 -1.38 1.84 -20.02
N ALA A 212 -1.12 0.71 -20.71
CA ALA A 212 0.10 -0.06 -20.51
C ALA A 212 1.36 0.77 -20.83
N TYR A 213 1.34 1.57 -21.89
CA TYR A 213 2.44 2.49 -22.25
C TYR A 213 2.60 3.68 -21.30
N SER A 214 1.63 4.00 -20.44
CA SER A 214 1.80 5.03 -19.41
C SER A 214 2.75 4.62 -18.28
N TYR A 215 2.92 3.31 -18.07
CA TYR A 215 3.88 2.74 -17.12
C TYR A 215 5.31 2.77 -17.71
N LYS A 216 5.86 3.95 -17.84
CA LYS A 216 7.23 4.14 -18.36
C LYS A 216 8.26 3.96 -17.25
N PRO A 217 9.44 3.39 -17.53
CA PRO A 217 10.54 3.36 -16.58
C PRO A 217 10.82 4.75 -15.99
N GLY A 218 11.00 4.81 -14.68
CA GLY A 218 11.18 6.07 -13.94
C GLY A 218 9.90 6.82 -13.60
N THR A 219 8.72 6.30 -13.97
CA THR A 219 7.44 6.89 -13.58
C THR A 219 7.04 6.38 -12.20
N VAL A 220 6.59 7.27 -11.34
CA VAL A 220 5.91 6.93 -10.09
C VAL A 220 4.41 6.95 -10.33
N VAL A 221 3.77 5.83 -10.09
CA VAL A 221 2.33 5.66 -10.27
C VAL A 221 1.65 5.42 -8.93
N THR A 222 0.39 5.83 -8.81
CA THR A 222 -0.44 5.58 -7.63
C THR A 222 -1.67 4.81 -8.04
N TRP A 223 -1.89 3.69 -7.39
CA TRP A 223 -3.14 2.95 -7.49
C TRP A 223 -4.13 3.46 -6.45
N MET A 224 -5.23 4.02 -6.93
CA MET A 224 -6.20 4.74 -6.09
C MET A 224 -7.17 3.83 -5.34
N GLN A 225 -7.12 2.52 -5.57
CA GLN A 225 -8.07 1.54 -5.07
C GLN A 225 -7.37 0.38 -4.37
N TRP A 226 -8.14 -0.43 -3.66
CA TRP A 226 -7.68 -1.73 -3.23
C TRP A 226 -7.22 -2.55 -4.43
N SER A 227 -6.10 -3.21 -4.31
CA SER A 227 -5.52 -3.94 -5.44
C SER A 227 -5.01 -5.30 -5.01
N SER A 228 -5.72 -6.32 -5.46
CA SER A 228 -5.37 -7.72 -5.25
C SER A 228 -4.20 -8.14 -6.14
N SER A 229 -3.31 -8.97 -5.61
CA SER A 229 -2.21 -9.60 -6.34
C SER A 229 -1.91 -10.97 -5.73
N LYS A 230 -1.31 -11.85 -6.50
CA LYS A 230 -0.83 -13.14 -6.01
C LYS A 230 0.56 -13.01 -5.42
N ILE A 231 0.82 -13.64 -4.29
CA ILE A 231 2.16 -13.76 -3.71
C ILE A 231 3.03 -14.66 -4.60
N GLY A 232 4.26 -14.20 -4.88
CA GLY A 232 5.21 -14.86 -5.77
C GLY A 232 5.22 -14.26 -7.17
N GLU A 233 5.94 -14.92 -8.08
CA GLU A 233 6.21 -14.46 -9.45
C GLU A 233 5.41 -15.20 -10.52
N GLU A 234 4.64 -16.22 -10.13
CA GLU A 234 3.83 -17.02 -11.03
C GLU A 234 2.35 -16.59 -10.96
N PRO A 235 1.68 -16.42 -12.11
CA PRO A 235 0.27 -16.02 -12.12
C PRO A 235 -0.63 -17.15 -11.59
N ALA A 236 -1.80 -16.79 -11.06
CA ALA A 236 -2.87 -17.75 -10.95
C ALA A 236 -3.36 -18.12 -12.38
N GLU A 237 -3.68 -19.38 -12.60
CA GLU A 237 -3.98 -19.93 -13.94
C GLU A 237 -5.06 -19.12 -14.68
N TYR A 238 -6.13 -18.76 -13.97
CA TYR A 238 -7.22 -17.97 -14.52
C TYR A 238 -6.78 -16.59 -15.04
N PHE A 239 -5.81 -15.97 -14.38
CA PHE A 239 -5.33 -14.63 -14.73
C PHE A 239 -4.15 -14.63 -15.71
N ALA A 240 -3.56 -15.79 -16.00
CA ALA A 240 -2.39 -15.92 -16.88
C ALA A 240 -2.66 -15.46 -18.33
N LYS A 241 -3.92 -15.44 -18.76
CA LYS A 241 -4.33 -15.04 -20.13
C LYS A 241 -4.40 -13.50 -20.31
N ARG A 242 -4.29 -12.71 -19.25
CA ARG A 242 -4.37 -11.24 -19.31
C ARG A 242 -3.16 -10.63 -20.00
N ASN A 243 -3.36 -9.48 -20.64
CA ASN A 243 -2.36 -8.87 -21.52
C ASN A 243 -1.29 -8.03 -20.81
N THR A 244 -1.43 -7.80 -19.49
CA THR A 244 -0.47 -7.00 -18.71
C THR A 244 -0.22 -7.65 -17.36
N TRP A 245 1.06 -7.86 -17.05
CA TRP A 245 1.53 -8.47 -15.82
C TRP A 245 2.40 -7.47 -15.06
N PHE A 246 2.04 -7.19 -13.81
CA PHE A 246 2.80 -6.35 -12.89
C PHE A 246 3.56 -7.22 -11.91
N TYR A 247 4.88 -7.22 -12.01
CA TYR A 247 5.79 -7.80 -11.04
C TYR A 247 6.13 -6.73 -10.01
N ILE A 248 5.75 -6.94 -8.75
CA ILE A 248 5.82 -5.89 -7.74
C ILE A 248 6.59 -6.39 -6.54
N TYR A 249 7.60 -5.64 -6.10
CA TYR A 249 8.18 -5.84 -4.78
C TYR A 249 7.39 -5.02 -3.77
N SER A 250 6.70 -5.72 -2.85
CA SER A 250 5.75 -5.15 -1.92
C SER A 250 6.43 -4.61 -0.66
N PHE A 251 5.85 -3.53 -0.11
CA PHE A 251 6.21 -2.96 1.17
C PHE A 251 5.03 -2.92 2.15
N SER A 252 3.81 -2.64 1.68
CA SER A 252 2.65 -2.45 2.57
C SER A 252 1.48 -3.38 2.31
N SER A 253 1.57 -4.32 1.34
CA SER A 253 0.50 -5.30 1.15
C SER A 253 0.38 -6.26 2.34
N ARG A 254 -0.75 -6.92 2.42
CA ARG A 254 -1.07 -7.91 3.45
C ARG A 254 -1.57 -9.19 2.81
N GLU A 255 -1.09 -10.33 3.29
CA GLU A 255 -1.64 -11.62 2.88
C GLU A 255 -3.05 -11.79 3.44
N VAL A 256 -4.01 -12.06 2.55
CA VAL A 256 -5.43 -12.21 2.88
C VAL A 256 -5.99 -13.58 2.49
N SER A 257 -5.16 -14.46 1.95
CA SER A 257 -5.55 -15.78 1.45
C SER A 257 -6.34 -16.63 2.46
N GLN A 258 -6.00 -16.54 3.74
CA GLN A 258 -6.70 -17.27 4.81
C GLN A 258 -8.16 -16.82 5.08
N PHE A 259 -8.59 -15.72 4.44
CA PHE A 259 -9.94 -15.19 4.50
C PHE A 259 -10.67 -15.29 3.16
N SER A 260 -9.98 -15.73 2.13
CA SER A 260 -10.51 -15.94 0.79
C SER A 260 -11.03 -17.37 0.63
N SER A 261 -12.08 -17.53 -0.16
CA SER A 261 -12.57 -18.84 -0.59
C SER A 261 -11.61 -19.54 -1.55
N TYR A 262 -10.59 -18.83 -2.02
CA TYR A 262 -9.55 -19.28 -2.94
C TYR A 262 -8.16 -19.15 -2.28
N ALA A 263 -8.01 -19.77 -1.11
CA ALA A 263 -6.77 -19.68 -0.32
C ALA A 263 -5.51 -20.10 -1.10
N GLU A 264 -5.67 -21.01 -2.07
CA GLU A 264 -4.61 -21.49 -2.96
C GLU A 264 -4.06 -20.39 -3.89
N GLU A 265 -4.81 -19.33 -4.13
CA GLU A 265 -4.33 -18.18 -4.92
C GLU A 265 -3.28 -17.36 -4.18
N LYS A 266 -3.10 -17.55 -2.87
CA LYS A 266 -2.14 -16.83 -2.03
C LYS A 266 -2.23 -15.31 -2.26
N GLU A 267 -3.42 -14.78 -2.04
CA GLU A 267 -3.71 -13.38 -2.33
C GLU A 267 -3.04 -12.43 -1.34
N ALA A 268 -2.42 -11.39 -1.87
CA ALA A 268 -1.98 -10.20 -1.13
C ALA A 268 -2.74 -8.96 -1.59
N LEU A 269 -3.18 -8.14 -0.64
CA LEU A 269 -4.00 -6.97 -0.92
C LEU A 269 -3.22 -5.68 -0.61
N TYR A 270 -3.07 -4.83 -1.63
CA TYR A 270 -2.53 -3.48 -1.50
C TYR A 270 -3.63 -2.52 -1.04
N PRO A 271 -3.34 -1.66 -0.04
CA PRO A 271 -4.28 -0.62 0.36
C PRO A 271 -4.42 0.45 -0.74
N PRO A 272 -5.52 1.21 -0.75
CA PRO A 272 -5.68 2.36 -1.63
C PRO A 272 -4.53 3.35 -1.48
N PHE A 273 -4.27 4.09 -2.56
CA PHE A 273 -3.19 5.10 -2.63
C PHE A 273 -1.78 4.51 -2.48
N SER A 274 -1.59 3.25 -2.84
CA SER A 274 -0.26 2.64 -2.90
C SER A 274 0.53 3.21 -4.08
N HIS A 275 1.78 3.57 -3.81
CA HIS A 275 2.69 4.18 -4.79
C HIS A 275 3.71 3.16 -5.29
N PHE A 276 4.05 3.24 -6.57
CA PHE A 276 5.00 2.32 -7.19
C PHE A 276 5.94 3.07 -8.12
N LEU A 277 7.23 2.83 -8.00
CA LEU A 277 8.23 3.24 -8.99
C LEU A 277 8.32 2.17 -10.07
N VAL A 278 8.12 2.56 -11.32
CA VAL A 278 8.25 1.68 -12.48
C VAL A 278 9.72 1.56 -12.86
N PHE A 279 10.24 0.33 -12.82
CA PHE A 279 11.63 0.00 -13.20
C PHE A 279 11.74 -0.33 -14.68
N LYS A 280 10.82 -1.14 -15.18
CA LYS A 280 10.88 -1.70 -16.53
C LYS A 280 9.48 -1.93 -17.07
N ASN A 281 9.31 -1.76 -18.36
CA ASN A 281 8.12 -2.18 -19.12
C ASN A 281 8.60 -2.79 -20.43
N GLU A 282 8.44 -4.07 -20.60
CA GLU A 282 8.84 -4.80 -21.80
C GLU A 282 7.69 -5.63 -22.34
N ILE A 283 7.70 -5.86 -23.65
CA ILE A 283 6.71 -6.72 -24.30
C ILE A 283 7.37 -8.07 -24.57
N LYS A 284 6.80 -9.12 -23.99
CA LYS A 284 7.15 -10.51 -24.24
C LYS A 284 5.86 -11.30 -24.51
N ASP A 285 5.87 -12.18 -25.48
CA ASP A 285 4.73 -13.04 -25.85
C ASP A 285 3.40 -12.25 -25.98
N HIS A 286 3.49 -11.09 -26.65
CA HIS A 286 2.37 -10.15 -26.87
C HIS A 286 1.76 -9.54 -25.59
N ARG A 287 2.46 -9.62 -24.44
CA ARG A 287 2.03 -9.08 -23.14
C ARG A 287 3.00 -8.02 -22.65
N HIS A 288 2.47 -7.06 -21.90
CA HIS A 288 3.31 -6.13 -21.15
C HIS A 288 3.75 -6.78 -19.83
N HIS A 289 5.05 -6.81 -19.59
CA HIS A 289 5.68 -7.20 -18.34
C HIS A 289 6.23 -5.93 -17.68
N ILE A 290 5.57 -5.48 -16.61
CA ILE A 290 5.86 -4.22 -15.92
C ILE A 290 6.43 -4.55 -14.56
N TYR A 291 7.66 -4.12 -14.30
CA TYR A 291 8.37 -4.35 -13.05
C TYR A 291 8.33 -3.09 -12.20
N MET A 292 7.85 -3.21 -10.96
CA MET A 292 7.65 -2.08 -10.07
C MET A 292 8.11 -2.40 -8.65
N ARG A 293 8.59 -1.37 -7.95
CA ARG A 293 8.78 -1.42 -6.51
C ARG A 293 7.75 -0.54 -5.83
N GLN A 294 7.10 -1.06 -4.79
CA GLN A 294 6.28 -0.20 -3.93
C GLN A 294 7.17 0.75 -3.13
N ILE A 295 6.78 2.01 -3.09
CA ILE A 295 7.48 3.10 -2.41
C ILE A 295 6.49 3.88 -1.55
N GLU A 296 7.00 4.72 -0.66
CA GLU A 296 6.16 5.65 0.10
C GLU A 296 6.65 7.08 -0.08
N ILE A 297 5.76 7.98 -0.50
CA ILE A 297 6.07 9.37 -0.80
C ILE A 297 5.51 10.38 0.20
N GLY A 298 4.82 9.91 1.24
CA GLY A 298 4.46 10.71 2.41
C GLY A 298 3.45 11.82 2.17
N LEU A 299 2.46 11.63 1.30
CA LEU A 299 1.42 12.63 1.03
C LEU A 299 0.18 12.48 1.92
N TYR A 300 0.28 11.73 2.99
CA TYR A 300 -0.80 11.47 3.93
C TYR A 300 -0.86 12.51 5.06
N PRO A 301 -1.97 12.58 5.81
CA PRO A 301 -2.07 13.48 6.96
C PRO A 301 -0.97 13.27 8.00
N ASN A 302 -0.64 12.00 8.32
CA ASN A 302 0.41 11.64 9.28
C ASN A 302 1.50 10.80 8.59
N ASN A 303 2.74 11.28 8.65
CA ASN A 303 3.88 10.63 8.02
C ASN A 303 5.04 10.50 9.01
N ILE A 304 5.69 9.34 8.98
CA ILE A 304 6.89 9.08 9.78
C ILE A 304 8.02 8.70 8.82
N ILE A 305 9.07 9.49 8.80
CA ILE A 305 10.32 9.12 8.16
C ILE A 305 11.06 8.26 9.16
N TRP A 306 11.13 6.95 8.89
CA TRP A 306 11.84 6.01 9.75
C TRP A 306 13.19 5.65 9.12
N VAL A 307 14.27 5.96 9.84
CA VAL A 307 15.64 5.82 9.34
C VAL A 307 16.35 4.71 10.11
N ASP A 308 16.52 3.56 9.46
CA ASP A 308 17.12 2.37 10.03
C ASP A 308 17.69 1.51 8.89
N ASP A 309 18.93 1.04 8.99
CA ASP A 309 19.59 0.29 7.91
C ASP A 309 19.01 -1.11 7.67
N ASN A 310 18.21 -1.62 8.58
CA ASN A 310 17.51 -2.90 8.46
C ASN A 310 16.01 -2.78 8.07
N ILE A 311 15.49 -1.57 7.91
CA ILE A 311 14.04 -1.31 7.75
C ILE A 311 13.38 -2.01 6.55
N LEU A 312 14.15 -2.48 5.58
CA LEU A 312 13.64 -3.20 4.40
C LEU A 312 14.00 -4.70 4.45
N ASN A 313 14.62 -5.15 5.53
CA ASN A 313 14.91 -6.56 5.76
C ASN A 313 13.62 -7.27 6.25
N PRO A 314 13.19 -8.39 5.64
CA PRO A 314 12.04 -9.15 6.11
C PRO A 314 12.09 -9.57 7.58
N ASP A 315 13.30 -9.82 8.10
CA ASP A 315 13.58 -10.24 9.49
C ASP A 315 13.88 -9.06 10.42
N TRP A 316 13.59 -7.83 10.02
CA TRP A 316 13.85 -6.65 10.82
C TRP A 316 13.09 -6.70 12.16
N GLU A 317 13.81 -6.54 13.25
CA GLU A 317 13.30 -6.68 14.62
C GLU A 317 12.19 -5.69 14.98
N ASN A 318 12.20 -4.49 14.36
CA ASN A 318 11.20 -3.45 14.63
C ASN A 318 10.00 -3.51 13.67
N LYS A 319 9.89 -4.52 12.80
CA LYS A 319 8.76 -4.68 11.88
C LYS A 319 7.42 -4.73 12.60
N ASN A 320 7.36 -5.42 13.75
CA ASN A 320 6.16 -5.47 14.57
C ASN A 320 5.75 -4.09 15.12
N LEU A 321 6.70 -3.21 15.45
CA LEU A 321 6.37 -1.84 15.86
C LEU A 321 5.71 -1.06 14.73
N MET A 322 6.18 -1.24 13.50
CA MET A 322 5.57 -0.65 12.31
C MET A 322 4.14 -1.16 12.10
N GLU A 323 3.92 -2.46 12.25
CA GLU A 323 2.59 -3.08 12.15
C GLU A 323 1.63 -2.54 13.21
N VAL A 324 2.11 -2.42 14.45
CA VAL A 324 1.33 -1.83 15.56
C VAL A 324 0.99 -0.37 15.27
N ALA A 325 1.92 0.40 14.72
CA ALA A 325 1.67 1.80 14.35
C ALA A 325 0.59 1.93 13.27
N TYR A 326 0.62 1.08 12.23
CA TYR A 326 -0.42 1.03 11.21
C TYR A 326 -1.78 0.58 11.77
N TYR A 327 -1.79 -0.34 12.73
CA TYR A 327 -3.02 -0.73 13.39
C TYR A 327 -3.63 0.41 14.20
N ASN A 328 -2.81 1.15 14.94
CA ASN A 328 -3.26 2.25 15.81
C ASN A 328 -3.69 3.49 15.02
N SER A 329 -3.05 3.79 13.91
CA SER A 329 -3.36 4.95 13.07
C SER A 329 -3.50 4.56 11.59
N LYS A 330 -4.74 4.47 11.13
CA LYS A 330 -5.09 4.06 9.76
C LYS A 330 -4.77 5.13 8.71
N ILE A 331 -4.47 6.34 9.16
CA ILE A 331 -4.08 7.47 8.32
C ILE A 331 -2.57 7.74 8.35
N LEU A 332 -1.81 6.80 8.94
CA LEU A 332 -0.36 6.86 9.04
C LEU A 332 0.28 6.27 7.78
N LYS A 333 1.37 6.91 7.34
CA LYS A 333 2.33 6.32 6.41
C LYS A 333 3.73 6.37 6.98
N ILE A 334 4.46 5.27 6.79
CA ILE A 334 5.85 5.15 7.19
C ILE A 334 6.71 5.16 5.93
N ILE A 335 7.63 6.12 5.88
CA ILE A 335 8.55 6.37 4.77
C ILE A 335 9.89 5.76 5.19
N PRO A 336 10.23 4.55 4.68
CA PRO A 336 11.46 3.88 5.05
C PRO A 336 12.66 4.57 4.43
N LYS A 337 13.70 4.78 5.23
CA LYS A 337 15.00 5.26 4.77
C LYS A 337 16.11 4.44 5.42
N ILE A 338 17.10 4.05 4.64
CA ILE A 338 18.16 3.16 5.11
C ILE A 338 19.42 3.90 5.56
N THR A 339 19.55 5.20 5.23
CA THR A 339 20.69 6.03 5.62
C THR A 339 20.29 7.46 5.96
N THR A 340 21.14 8.16 6.69
CA THR A 340 21.05 9.62 6.88
C THR A 340 20.95 10.36 5.54
N GLU A 341 21.78 9.98 4.56
CA GLU A 341 21.83 10.63 3.25
C GLU A 341 20.50 10.54 2.52
N THR A 342 19.90 9.35 2.44
CA THR A 342 18.61 9.13 1.77
C THR A 342 17.46 9.82 2.49
N ALA A 343 17.48 9.86 3.82
CA ALA A 343 16.51 10.61 4.61
C ALA A 343 16.59 12.12 4.32
N LEU A 344 17.81 12.67 4.28
CA LEU A 344 18.03 14.10 4.00
C LEU A 344 17.69 14.47 2.56
N ALA A 345 17.97 13.61 1.59
CA ALA A 345 17.58 13.81 0.20
C ALA A 345 16.05 13.88 0.07
N PHE A 346 15.34 12.96 0.71
CA PHE A 346 13.88 12.98 0.78
C PHE A 346 13.37 14.27 1.43
N ILE A 347 13.87 14.63 2.62
CA ILE A 347 13.44 15.81 3.37
C ILE A 347 13.66 17.11 2.55
N LYS A 348 14.76 17.19 1.81
CA LYS A 348 15.03 18.34 0.93
C LYS A 348 14.03 18.40 -0.23
N SER A 349 13.78 17.28 -0.89
CA SER A 349 12.86 17.20 -2.04
C SER A 349 11.42 17.49 -1.65
N PHE A 350 11.01 17.09 -0.45
CA PHE A 350 9.66 17.26 0.08
C PHE A 350 9.52 18.44 1.05
N ARG A 351 10.47 19.38 1.07
CA ARG A 351 10.50 20.50 2.02
C ARG A 351 9.19 21.29 2.10
N SER A 352 8.55 21.55 0.97
CA SER A 352 7.27 22.29 0.91
C SER A 352 6.14 21.53 1.63
N PHE A 353 6.10 20.20 1.47
CA PHE A 353 5.11 19.35 2.14
C PHE A 353 5.39 19.20 3.64
N ILE A 354 6.67 19.01 4.01
CA ILE A 354 7.10 18.85 5.40
C ILE A 354 6.80 20.13 6.21
N ASN A 355 6.92 21.29 5.58
CA ASN A 355 6.60 22.59 6.21
C ASN A 355 5.11 22.97 6.06
N SER A 356 4.29 22.14 5.42
CA SER A 356 2.85 22.39 5.26
C SER A 356 2.12 22.24 6.61
N ARG A 357 1.05 23.02 6.80
CA ARG A 357 0.17 22.87 7.97
C ARG A 357 -0.84 21.72 7.83
N THR A 358 -0.98 21.17 6.64
CA THR A 358 -1.98 20.12 6.32
C THR A 358 -1.45 18.70 6.46
N THR A 359 -0.13 18.53 6.58
CA THR A 359 0.54 17.24 6.74
C THR A 359 1.49 17.30 7.92
N LYS A 360 1.47 16.26 8.75
CA LYS A 360 2.41 16.12 9.86
C LYS A 360 3.52 15.16 9.47
N TYR A 361 4.75 15.54 9.78
CA TYR A 361 5.90 14.69 9.66
C TYR A 361 6.60 14.55 11.00
N LYS A 362 6.97 13.31 11.31
CA LYS A 362 7.82 12.97 12.45
C LYS A 362 9.01 12.16 11.93
N ILE A 363 10.07 12.11 12.70
CA ILE A 363 11.26 11.31 12.36
C ILE A 363 11.49 10.30 13.48
N MET A 364 11.60 9.04 13.11
CA MET A 364 12.12 7.99 13.95
C MET A 364 13.45 7.52 13.39
N SER A 365 14.46 7.40 14.21
CA SER A 365 15.81 7.04 13.77
C SER A 365 16.45 6.04 14.71
N ASP A 366 17.06 5.01 14.16
CA ASP A 366 18.07 4.27 14.90
C ASP A 366 19.32 5.16 15.14
N MET A 367 19.99 4.91 16.24
CA MET A 367 21.23 5.61 16.59
C MET A 367 22.42 5.14 15.78
N THR A 368 22.52 3.82 15.57
CA THR A 368 23.67 3.16 14.94
C THR A 368 23.23 2.54 13.62
N ARG A 369 23.86 2.92 12.51
CA ARG A 369 23.61 2.34 11.19
C ARG A 369 24.90 1.85 10.55
N ASN A 370 24.99 0.53 10.36
CA ASN A 370 26.23 -0.14 9.94
C ASN A 370 26.59 0.11 8.47
N ASN A 371 25.60 0.52 7.65
CA ASN A 371 25.79 0.89 6.26
C ASN A 371 26.30 2.33 6.06
N GLU A 372 26.55 3.08 7.15
CA GLU A 372 27.10 4.43 7.10
C GLU A 372 28.57 4.47 7.54
N LYS A 373 29.38 5.36 6.94
CA LYS A 373 30.80 5.51 7.25
C LYS A 373 31.07 5.82 8.74
N GLU A 374 30.22 6.66 9.35
CA GLU A 374 30.24 6.97 10.78
C GLU A 374 29.03 6.32 11.45
N SER A 375 29.04 5.00 11.53
CA SER A 375 27.90 4.18 11.93
C SER A 375 27.36 4.52 13.32
N LYS A 376 28.23 4.65 14.30
CA LYS A 376 27.88 4.73 15.74
C LYS A 376 27.06 5.97 16.13
N ASN A 377 27.17 7.07 15.39
CA ASN A 377 26.51 8.34 15.70
C ASN A 377 25.57 8.81 14.59
N ALA A 378 25.15 7.91 13.71
CA ALA A 378 24.35 8.23 12.54
C ALA A 378 23.04 8.94 12.89
N GLY A 379 22.33 8.49 13.94
CA GLY A 379 21.14 9.16 14.44
C GLY A 379 21.40 10.58 14.95
N ALA A 380 22.49 10.76 15.72
CA ALA A 380 22.85 12.08 16.24
C ALA A 380 23.23 13.05 15.11
N ARG A 381 23.93 12.60 14.07
CA ARG A 381 24.25 13.41 12.87
C ARG A 381 22.99 13.84 12.12
N LEU A 382 22.03 12.95 11.98
CA LEU A 382 20.73 13.28 11.37
C LEU A 382 20.05 14.41 12.15
N VAL A 383 19.94 14.29 13.49
CA VAL A 383 19.33 15.32 14.32
C VAL A 383 20.08 16.64 14.22
N LYS A 384 21.41 16.62 14.27
CA LYS A 384 22.23 17.83 14.13
C LYS A 384 22.00 18.53 12.80
N TYR A 385 22.01 17.75 11.71
CA TYR A 385 21.73 18.32 10.38
C TYR A 385 20.33 18.95 10.29
N LEU A 386 19.30 18.31 10.85
CA LEU A 386 17.94 18.84 10.84
C LEU A 386 17.85 20.17 11.58
N GLN A 387 18.53 20.30 12.74
CA GLN A 387 18.59 21.57 13.45
C GLN A 387 19.30 22.66 12.65
N ASP A 388 20.43 22.35 12.04
CA ASP A 388 21.21 23.31 11.25
C ASP A 388 20.52 23.72 9.93
N SER A 389 19.58 22.93 9.45
CA SER A 389 18.89 23.15 8.17
C SER A 389 17.47 23.72 8.29
N GLY A 390 17.04 24.11 9.50
CA GLY A 390 15.74 24.74 9.72
C GLY A 390 14.56 23.77 9.81
N PHE A 391 14.81 22.50 10.16
CA PHE A 391 13.81 21.47 10.43
C PHE A 391 13.67 21.16 11.93
N GLU A 392 14.11 22.05 12.78
CA GLU A 392 14.11 21.92 14.23
C GLU A 392 12.72 21.84 14.88
N HIS A 393 11.67 22.12 14.10
CA HIS A 393 10.28 22.00 14.51
C HIS A 393 9.73 20.58 14.46
N LEU A 394 10.41 19.67 13.74
CA LEU A 394 9.96 18.29 13.61
C LEU A 394 10.10 17.53 14.93
N ASP A 395 9.11 16.71 15.24
CA ASP A 395 9.21 15.73 16.32
C ASP A 395 10.15 14.60 15.90
N ILE A 396 11.20 14.39 16.73
CA ILE A 396 12.25 13.42 16.44
C ILE A 396 12.36 12.44 17.62
N MET A 397 12.39 11.15 17.30
CA MET A 397 12.71 10.09 18.26
C MET A 397 13.95 9.31 17.80
N ILE A 398 14.94 9.20 18.67
CA ILE A 398 15.99 8.19 18.53
C ILE A 398 15.56 6.97 19.34
N PHE A 399 15.27 5.88 18.65
CA PHE A 399 14.94 4.60 19.24
C PHE A 399 16.19 3.73 19.24
N THR A 400 16.69 3.34 20.41
CA THR A 400 18.01 2.69 20.55
C THR A 400 18.09 1.89 21.85
N SER A 401 18.85 0.81 21.84
CA SER A 401 19.07 -0.01 23.04
C SER A 401 19.90 0.70 24.14
N SER A 402 20.64 1.77 23.79
CA SER A 402 21.50 2.51 24.73
C SER A 402 21.23 4.00 24.72
N THR A 403 20.31 4.43 25.59
CA THR A 403 19.92 5.85 25.72
C THR A 403 21.07 6.74 26.17
N ASP A 404 21.91 6.27 27.13
CA ASP A 404 23.06 7.03 27.63
C ASP A 404 24.09 7.29 26.53
N PHE A 405 24.36 6.27 25.73
CA PHE A 405 25.26 6.40 24.57
C PHE A 405 24.71 7.44 23.59
N ALA A 406 23.45 7.33 23.22
CA ALA A 406 22.81 8.25 22.29
C ALA A 406 22.82 9.72 22.80
N ILE A 407 22.49 9.93 24.07
CA ILE A 407 22.55 11.26 24.70
C ILE A 407 23.97 11.83 24.67
N ASN A 408 24.98 11.00 24.93
CA ASN A 408 26.38 11.43 24.90
C ASN A 408 26.83 11.84 23.49
N GLU A 409 26.42 11.08 22.45
CA GLU A 409 26.75 11.44 21.06
C GLU A 409 26.05 12.71 20.61
N LEU A 410 24.79 12.92 21.00
CA LEU A 410 24.06 14.18 20.77
C LEU A 410 24.79 15.38 21.41
N LYS A 411 25.26 15.23 22.65
CA LYS A 411 26.06 16.27 23.35
C LYS A 411 27.38 16.54 22.63
N LYS A 412 28.12 15.52 22.21
CA LYS A 412 29.40 15.66 21.46
C LYS A 412 29.19 16.50 20.18
N LEU A 413 28.09 16.28 19.48
CA LEU A 413 27.73 17.02 18.27
C LEU A 413 27.05 18.38 18.57
N LYS A 414 26.98 18.80 19.84
CA LYS A 414 26.38 20.04 20.28
C LYS A 414 24.91 20.19 19.80
N VAL A 415 24.16 19.06 19.80
CA VAL A 415 22.74 19.09 19.53
C VAL A 415 22.02 19.78 20.70
N THR A 416 21.18 20.76 20.40
CA THR A 416 20.33 21.40 21.42
C THR A 416 19.13 20.49 21.69
N MET A 417 19.10 19.90 22.89
CA MET A 417 17.98 19.04 23.31
C MET A 417 16.74 19.89 23.56
N ARG A 418 15.75 19.78 22.70
CA ARG A 418 14.42 20.42 22.80
C ARG A 418 13.37 19.38 23.18
N LYS A 419 12.19 19.82 23.61
CA LYS A 419 11.07 18.92 24.01
C LYS A 419 10.60 17.97 22.90
N ASN A 420 10.80 18.35 21.65
CA ASN A 420 10.44 17.56 20.47
C ASN A 420 11.54 16.55 20.06
N ILE A 421 12.67 16.47 20.78
CA ILE A 421 13.71 15.46 20.57
C ILE A 421 13.68 14.49 21.74
N ARG A 422 13.41 13.24 21.46
CA ARG A 422 13.31 12.15 22.44
C ARG A 422 14.33 11.09 22.15
N VAL A 423 14.83 10.43 23.20
CA VAL A 423 15.69 9.26 23.11
C VAL A 423 15.08 8.21 24.03
N THR A 424 14.81 7.03 23.52
CA THR A 424 14.21 5.95 24.29
C THR A 424 14.68 4.58 23.83
N ALA A 425 14.69 3.61 24.76
CA ALA A 425 14.77 2.19 24.51
C ALA A 425 13.40 1.50 24.77
N ASP A 426 12.44 2.27 25.25
CA ASP A 426 11.14 1.75 25.65
C ASP A 426 10.20 1.62 24.44
N VAL A 427 9.67 0.40 24.26
CA VAL A 427 8.79 0.04 23.15
C VAL A 427 7.46 0.78 23.23
N ASP A 428 6.90 0.96 24.43
CA ASP A 428 5.61 1.63 24.61
C ASP A 428 5.72 3.14 24.27
N ASP A 429 6.86 3.74 24.63
CA ASP A 429 7.14 5.13 24.22
C ASP A 429 7.29 5.26 22.70
N ALA A 430 7.94 4.30 22.05
CA ALA A 430 8.04 4.25 20.60
C ALA A 430 6.65 4.10 19.95
N ILE A 431 5.81 3.18 20.44
CA ILE A 431 4.44 3.01 19.95
C ILE A 431 3.62 4.30 20.13
N LYS A 432 3.71 4.94 21.29
CA LYS A 432 3.02 6.22 21.53
C LYS A 432 3.47 7.31 20.57
N PHE A 433 4.78 7.40 20.32
CA PHE A 433 5.33 8.37 19.36
C PHE A 433 4.83 8.11 17.94
N LEU A 434 4.87 6.86 17.49
CA LEU A 434 4.40 6.45 16.17
C LEU A 434 2.91 6.71 15.98
N SER A 435 2.10 6.45 17.02
CA SER A 435 0.63 6.51 16.97
C SER A 435 0.03 7.86 17.34
N SER A 436 0.81 8.81 17.90
CA SER A 436 0.29 10.12 18.31
C SER A 436 -0.01 10.99 17.08
N GLU A 437 -1.22 11.54 17.06
CA GLU A 437 -1.70 12.50 16.04
C GLU A 437 -1.11 13.90 16.22
#